data_8c8742e517158fda3125a457a6c0ead0
#
_entry.id   8c8742e517158fda3125a457a6c0ead0
#
_cell.length_a   1.000
_cell.length_b   1.000
_cell.length_c   1.000
_cell.angle_alpha   90.00
_cell.angle_beta   90.00
_cell.angle_gamma   90.00
#
_symmetry.space_group_name_H-M   'P 1'
#
loop_
_entity.id
_entity.type
_entity.pdbx_description
1 polymer ?
#
loop_
_entity_poly.entity_id
_entity_poly.type
_entity_poly.pdbx_seq_one_letter_code
_entity_poly.pdbx_strand_id
1 'polypeptide(L)'
;MLTYTLVLATGLSAAPCDAMKALSLPGTTITVAELVPAGPYTPGRGQPPMAPPGPTLPAHCRIAAMLSPSADSQIEMELWLPIEAWNGKFEAVGNGG
;
A
#
# COMPACT_ATOMS: atom_id res chain seq x y z
N MET A 1 23.29 -27.22 -28.01
CA MET A 1 22.75 -25.88 -28.17
C MET A 1 22.04 -25.41 -26.94
N LEU A 2 22.49 -24.36 -26.39
CA LEU A 2 21.92 -23.88 -25.19
C LEU A 2 20.82 -22.87 -25.47
N THR A 3 19.69 -23.10 -24.90
CA THR A 3 18.57 -22.23 -25.09
C THR A 3 18.27 -21.51 -23.80
N TYR A 4 18.28 -20.22 -23.88
CA TYR A 4 17.95 -19.42 -22.72
C TYR A 4 16.55 -18.92 -22.82
N THR A 5 15.80 -19.22 -21.83
CA THR A 5 14.49 -18.65 -21.72
C THR A 5 14.63 -17.40 -20.86
N LEU A 6 14.45 -16.29 -21.49
CA LEU A 6 14.54 -15.04 -20.76
C LEU A 6 13.21 -14.75 -20.13
N VAL A 7 13.20 -14.89 -18.84
CA VAL A 7 12.00 -14.60 -18.07
C VAL A 7 12.14 -13.26 -17.40
N LEU A 8 13.04 -12.47 -17.89
CA LEU A 8 13.43 -11.25 -17.20
C LEU A 8 12.32 -10.24 -17.05
N ALA A 9 11.46 -10.19 -18.04
CA ALA A 9 10.41 -9.20 -18.02
C ALA A 9 9.51 -9.36 -16.81
N THR A 10 9.34 -10.60 -16.35
CA THR A 10 8.46 -10.83 -15.23
C THR A 10 9.05 -10.35 -13.91
N GLY A 11 10.37 -10.22 -13.85
CA GLY A 11 11.01 -9.73 -12.63
C GLY A 11 10.72 -8.28 -12.34
N LEU A 12 10.19 -7.55 -13.31
CA LEU A 12 9.87 -6.16 -13.13
C LEU A 12 8.42 -5.93 -12.71
N SER A 13 7.64 -6.99 -12.68
CA SER A 13 6.27 -6.88 -12.24
C SER A 13 6.22 -6.67 -10.74
N ALA A 14 5.34 -5.80 -10.32
CA ALA A 14 5.11 -5.61 -8.90
C ALA A 14 4.58 -6.92 -8.31
N ALA A 15 4.96 -7.20 -7.10
CA ALA A 15 4.39 -8.33 -6.39
C ALA A 15 2.89 -8.13 -6.24
N PRO A 16 2.10 -9.23 -6.25
CA PRO A 16 0.68 -9.09 -5.98
C PRO A 16 0.45 -8.40 -4.65
N CYS A 17 -0.58 -7.58 -4.61
CA CYS A 17 -0.87 -6.79 -3.42
C CYS A 17 -1.03 -7.66 -2.16
N ASP A 18 -1.75 -8.76 -2.30
CA ASP A 18 -1.99 -9.63 -1.15
C ASP A 18 -0.73 -10.33 -0.66
N ALA A 19 0.27 -10.49 -1.52
CA ALA A 19 1.54 -11.09 -1.11
C ALA A 19 2.30 -10.20 -0.14
N MET A 20 2.00 -8.92 -0.10
CA MET A 20 2.66 -8.00 0.82
C MET A 20 2.40 -8.37 2.27
N LYS A 21 1.29 -9.04 2.53
CA LYS A 21 0.97 -9.44 3.90
C LYS A 21 1.93 -10.48 4.45
N ALA A 22 2.64 -11.17 3.57
CA ALA A 22 3.61 -12.18 3.98
C ALA A 22 4.99 -11.60 4.27
N LEU A 23 5.19 -10.31 4.05
CA LEU A 23 6.47 -9.70 4.35
C LEU A 23 6.75 -9.75 5.84
N SER A 24 7.99 -10.10 6.15
CA SER A 24 8.45 -10.14 7.54
C SER A 24 9.49 -9.04 7.73
N LEU A 25 9.12 -8.03 8.47
CA LEU A 25 9.99 -6.90 8.74
C LEU A 25 10.12 -6.73 10.25
N PRO A 26 11.32 -6.38 10.74
CA PRO A 26 11.51 -6.23 12.18
C PRO A 26 10.53 -5.21 12.77
N GLY A 27 9.92 -5.57 13.89
CA GLY A 27 9.04 -4.66 14.62
C GLY A 27 7.81 -4.22 13.85
N THR A 28 7.43 -4.97 12.82
CA THR A 28 6.35 -4.56 11.93
C THR A 28 5.36 -5.69 11.75
N THR A 29 4.08 -5.38 11.89
CA THR A 29 3.00 -6.32 11.59
C THR A 29 2.13 -5.71 10.51
N ILE A 30 2.06 -6.38 9.36
CA ILE A 30 1.18 -5.94 8.30
C ILE A 30 -0.20 -6.51 8.56
N THR A 31 -1.16 -5.65 8.82
CA THR A 31 -2.50 -6.09 9.20
C THR A 31 -3.45 -6.14 8.02
N VAL A 32 -3.21 -5.33 7.00
CA VAL A 32 -4.05 -5.28 5.81
C VAL A 32 -3.16 -5.15 4.60
N ALA A 33 -3.48 -5.90 3.55
CA ALA A 33 -2.91 -5.71 2.22
C ALA A 33 -4.02 -6.03 1.24
N GLU A 34 -4.62 -5.00 0.68
CA GLU A 34 -5.78 -5.18 -0.18
C GLU A 34 -5.71 -4.31 -1.41
N LEU A 35 -6.26 -4.83 -2.49
CA LEU A 35 -6.37 -4.09 -3.73
C LEU A 35 -7.62 -3.22 -3.67
N VAL A 36 -7.42 -1.92 -3.85
CA VAL A 36 -8.51 -0.96 -3.89
C VAL A 36 -8.70 -0.54 -5.33
N PRO A 37 -9.87 -0.77 -5.92
CA PRO A 37 -10.11 -0.37 -7.31
C PRO A 37 -10.17 1.15 -7.44
N ALA A 38 -9.95 1.63 -8.67
CA ALA A 38 -10.08 3.05 -8.94
C ALA A 38 -11.50 3.51 -8.62
N GLY A 39 -11.60 4.69 -8.05
CA GLY A 39 -12.89 5.24 -7.70
C GLY A 39 -12.77 6.41 -6.75
N PRO A 40 -13.90 6.94 -6.31
CA PRO A 40 -13.88 8.07 -5.38
C PRO A 40 -13.31 7.66 -4.03
N TYR A 41 -12.64 8.61 -3.41
CA TYR A 41 -12.09 8.40 -2.08
C TYR A 41 -13.22 8.19 -1.06
N THR A 42 -13.06 7.18 -0.24
CA THR A 42 -13.98 6.89 0.84
C THR A 42 -13.27 7.14 2.16
N PRO A 43 -13.81 8.02 3.02
CA PRO A 43 -13.17 8.28 4.31
C PRO A 43 -13.07 7.02 5.15
N GLY A 44 -12.06 6.99 6.00
CA GLY A 44 -11.87 5.89 6.92
C GLY A 44 -12.91 5.86 8.02
N ARG A 45 -12.85 4.80 8.81
CA ARG A 45 -13.75 4.63 9.93
C ARG A 45 -13.66 5.83 10.88
N GLY A 46 -14.80 6.29 11.33
CA GLY A 46 -14.85 7.40 12.28
C GLY A 46 -14.84 8.77 11.66
N GLN A 47 -14.70 8.83 10.35
CA GLN A 47 -14.74 10.11 9.64
C GLN A 47 -16.10 10.32 9.01
N PRO A 48 -16.58 11.57 8.97
CA PRO A 48 -17.86 11.84 8.32
C PRO A 48 -17.78 11.59 6.83
N PRO A 49 -18.89 11.20 6.21
CA PRO A 49 -18.90 11.08 4.75
C PRO A 49 -18.64 12.42 4.10
N MET A 50 -17.99 12.38 2.95
CA MET A 50 -17.73 13.57 2.17
C MET A 50 -18.96 13.92 1.34
N ALA A 51 -19.28 15.20 1.32
CA ALA A 51 -20.33 15.75 0.46
C ALA A 51 -19.87 17.08 -0.05
N PRO A 52 -19.51 17.18 -1.31
CA PRO A 52 -19.60 16.20 -2.39
C PRO A 52 -18.61 15.05 -2.24
N PRO A 53 -18.73 14.04 -3.12
CA PRO A 53 -17.79 12.92 -3.09
C PRO A 53 -16.35 13.40 -3.17
N GLY A 54 -15.45 12.63 -2.57
CA GLY A 54 -14.04 12.93 -2.59
C GLY A 54 -13.43 12.75 -3.98
N PRO A 55 -12.13 13.05 -4.09
CA PRO A 55 -11.46 12.92 -5.38
C PRO A 55 -11.43 11.47 -5.84
N THR A 56 -11.37 11.27 -7.14
CA THR A 56 -11.22 9.96 -7.73
C THR A 56 -9.75 9.54 -7.62
N LEU A 57 -9.53 8.38 -7.06
CA LEU A 57 -8.20 7.83 -6.88
C LEU A 57 -7.95 6.70 -7.86
N PRO A 58 -6.71 6.54 -8.35
CA PRO A 58 -6.37 5.38 -9.15
C PRO A 58 -6.37 4.10 -8.31
N ALA A 59 -6.46 2.97 -8.99
CA ALA A 59 -6.36 1.70 -8.30
C ALA A 59 -5.01 1.60 -7.59
N HIS A 60 -5.02 1.08 -6.39
CA HIS A 60 -3.81 1.01 -5.59
C HIS A 60 -3.86 -0.16 -4.62
N CYS A 61 -2.70 -0.54 -4.15
CA CYS A 61 -2.58 -1.52 -3.07
C CYS A 61 -2.52 -0.75 -1.76
N ARG A 62 -3.49 -1.00 -0.91
CA ARG A 62 -3.53 -0.37 0.40
C ARG A 62 -2.95 -1.32 1.43
N ILE A 63 -1.93 -0.86 2.12
CA ILE A 63 -1.25 -1.64 3.14
C ILE A 63 -1.38 -0.89 4.45
N ALA A 64 -1.90 -1.58 5.46
CA ALA A 64 -1.92 -1.05 6.81
C ALA A 64 -0.99 -1.88 7.66
N ALA A 65 -0.24 -1.22 8.51
CA ALA A 65 0.75 -1.89 9.33
C ALA A 65 0.83 -1.26 10.71
N MET A 66 1.24 -2.07 11.66
CA MET A 66 1.54 -1.64 13.02
C MET A 66 3.03 -1.75 13.23
N LEU A 67 3.64 -0.65 13.63
CA LEU A 67 5.07 -0.61 13.92
C LEU A 67 5.26 -0.58 15.43
N SER A 68 6.12 -1.44 15.92
CA SER A 68 6.45 -1.51 17.35
C SER A 68 7.96 -1.54 17.51
N PRO A 69 8.63 -0.40 17.27
CA PRO A 69 10.09 -0.36 17.38
C PRO A 69 10.59 -0.56 18.80
N SER A 70 9.73 -0.37 19.79
CA SER A 70 10.04 -0.66 21.19
C SER A 70 8.84 -1.33 21.82
N ALA A 71 9.04 -1.92 22.99
CA ALA A 71 8.00 -2.73 23.63
C ALA A 71 6.73 -1.91 23.96
N ASP A 72 6.88 -0.62 24.15
CA ASP A 72 5.76 0.25 24.49
C ASP A 72 5.29 1.12 23.34
N SER A 73 5.75 0.84 22.13
CA SER A 73 5.37 1.61 20.94
C SER A 73 4.31 0.89 20.13
N GLN A 74 3.35 1.64 19.66
CA GLN A 74 2.37 1.18 18.70
C GLN A 74 2.09 2.30 17.71
N ILE A 75 2.67 2.20 16.53
CA ILE A 75 2.54 3.22 15.51
C ILE A 75 1.78 2.62 14.35
N GLU A 76 0.62 3.15 14.07
CA GLU A 76 -0.16 2.72 12.91
C GLU A 76 0.27 3.52 11.71
N MET A 77 0.42 2.83 10.58
CA MET A 77 0.74 3.48 9.33
C MET A 77 -0.07 2.88 8.20
N GLU A 78 -0.20 3.63 7.15
CA GLU A 78 -0.88 3.17 5.96
C GLU A 78 -0.06 3.59 4.75
N LEU A 79 0.05 2.69 3.78
CA LEU A 79 0.83 2.91 2.58
C LEU A 79 -0.05 2.60 1.37
N TRP A 80 -0.08 3.50 0.42
CA TRP A 80 -0.84 3.33 -0.81
C TRP A 80 0.13 3.24 -1.97
N LEU A 81 0.12 2.11 -2.66
CA LEU A 81 1.01 1.85 -3.78
C LEU A 81 0.20 1.79 -5.06
N PRO A 82 0.39 2.73 -5.98
CA PRO A 82 -0.35 2.68 -7.24
C PRO A 82 -0.01 1.42 -8.01
N ILE A 83 -1.02 0.86 -8.68
CA ILE A 83 -0.85 -0.34 -9.47
C ILE A 83 -0.15 -0.02 -10.80
N GLU A 84 -0.47 1.12 -11.36
CA GLU A 84 0.03 1.51 -12.66
C GLU A 84 0.49 2.96 -12.65
N ALA A 85 1.35 3.28 -13.60
CA ALA A 85 1.73 4.65 -13.89
C ALA A 85 2.31 5.42 -12.71
N TRP A 86 3.05 4.72 -11.86
CA TRP A 86 3.73 5.40 -10.76
C TRP A 86 4.72 6.41 -11.30
N ASN A 87 4.62 7.64 -10.82
CA ASN A 87 5.46 8.74 -11.30
C ASN A 87 6.82 8.80 -10.63
N GLY A 88 7.20 7.80 -9.84
CA GLY A 88 8.49 7.77 -9.16
C GLY A 88 8.57 8.61 -7.91
N LYS A 89 7.48 9.21 -7.49
CA LYS A 89 7.47 10.07 -6.32
C LYS A 89 6.87 9.37 -5.12
N PHE A 90 7.43 9.66 -3.98
CA PHE A 90 6.94 9.16 -2.70
C PHE A 90 6.61 10.35 -1.81
N GLU A 91 5.47 10.27 -1.16
CA GLU A 91 5.05 11.32 -0.24
C GLU A 91 4.68 10.69 1.10
N ALA A 92 5.21 11.24 2.16
CA ALA A 92 4.88 10.81 3.52
C ALA A 92 4.22 11.98 4.23
N VAL A 93 3.05 11.71 4.82
CA VAL A 93 2.33 12.74 5.56
C VAL A 93 2.06 12.22 6.96
N GLY A 94 2.14 13.12 7.90
CA GLY A 94 1.88 12.80 9.28
C GLY A 94 0.57 13.42 9.74
N ASN A 95 0.15 12.97 10.89
CA ASN A 95 -1.03 13.51 11.52
C ASN A 95 -0.73 14.92 12.02
N GLY A 96 -1.59 15.84 11.70
CA GLY A 96 -1.34 17.25 12.01
C GLY A 96 -1.69 17.66 13.42
N GLY A 97 -2.00 16.74 14.26
CA GLY A 97 -2.34 17.19 15.55
C GLY A 97 -2.89 16.47 16.56
#